data_31a2a07b384aea155cdc2115e5310d56
#
_entry.id   31a2a07b384aea155cdc2115e5310d56
#
_cell.length_a   1.000
_cell.length_b   1.000
_cell.length_c   1.000
_cell.angle_alpha   90.00
_cell.angle_beta   90.00
_cell.angle_gamma   90.00
#
_symmetry.space_group_name_H-M   'P 1'
#
loop_
_entity.id
_entity.type
_entity.pdbx_description
1 polymer ?
#
loop_
_entity_poly.entity_id
_entity_poly.type
_entity_poly.pdbx_seq_one_letter_code
_entity_poly.pdbx_strand_id
1 'polypeptide(L)'
;MPDYGHNLTFGTFLTPRNDRPDVVLDLAKLTERSGLDLATFQDHPYQSRFLDTWTLLSYVAAQTRRISVAPNVINLPLRPPAVLARAAASLDLLSEGRFELGLGAGAFWDAIVAMGGRRLSPGESITALSEAIDIIRGVWDGERRGGLRLEGTHYQVSGMTRGPSPAHDISIWLGAYKPRMLRLIGEKADGWLPSLGYLTLEQLPESNQIIDDAALAAGRQPRDIRRLLNINGSFANRNQGFLNGPASQWAEELAELALTHGVGTFILGGDDPASIQIFGEEVAPAVRELVAAARGTTPPDGSGRNYTPVNVRDARQASS
;
A
#
# COMPACT_ATOMS: atom_id res chain seq x y z
N MET A 1 4.02 10.98 -18.95
CA MET A 1 4.82 11.01 -17.71
C MET A 1 5.91 9.98 -17.84
N PRO A 2 7.08 10.26 -17.36
CA PRO A 2 8.17 9.30 -17.40
C PRO A 2 7.90 8.12 -16.46
N ASP A 3 8.41 6.96 -16.84
CA ASP A 3 8.58 5.84 -15.94
C ASP A 3 9.48 6.24 -14.75
N TYR A 4 9.03 6.03 -13.52
CA TYR A 4 9.82 6.37 -12.31
C TYR A 4 10.92 5.34 -12.01
N GLY A 5 11.04 4.27 -12.78
CA GLY A 5 12.07 3.25 -12.64
C GLY A 5 11.85 2.27 -11.47
N HIS A 6 10.66 2.22 -10.90
CA HIS A 6 10.37 1.29 -9.80
C HIS A 6 10.41 -0.17 -10.26
N ASN A 7 10.92 -1.05 -9.41
CA ASN A 7 10.69 -2.50 -9.56
C ASN A 7 9.21 -2.80 -9.48
N LEU A 8 8.71 -3.62 -10.39
CA LEU A 8 7.30 -3.96 -10.45
C LEU A 8 6.91 -4.92 -9.33
N THR A 9 5.83 -4.60 -8.64
CA THR A 9 5.22 -5.40 -7.59
C THR A 9 3.80 -5.78 -7.97
N PHE A 10 3.40 -7.01 -7.68
CA PHE A 10 2.07 -7.53 -8.00
C PHE A 10 1.43 -8.11 -6.75
N GLY A 11 0.15 -7.83 -6.55
CA GLY A 11 -0.55 -8.28 -5.36
C GLY A 11 -2.03 -8.52 -5.57
N THR A 12 -2.70 -8.87 -4.49
CA THR A 12 -4.15 -9.08 -4.45
C THR A 12 -4.84 -8.15 -3.47
N PHE A 13 -6.08 -7.80 -3.77
CA PHE A 13 -6.99 -7.09 -2.88
C PHE A 13 -8.16 -8.02 -2.55
N LEU A 14 -8.02 -8.73 -1.43
CA LEU A 14 -8.92 -9.79 -1.00
C LEU A 14 -10.01 -9.24 -0.07
N THR A 15 -11.22 -9.81 -0.18
CA THR A 15 -12.33 -9.45 0.69
C THR A 15 -12.18 -10.12 2.06
N PRO A 16 -12.14 -9.38 3.18
CA PRO A 16 -11.92 -9.93 4.52
C PRO A 16 -13.21 -10.55 5.12
N ARG A 17 -13.82 -11.50 4.44
CA ARG A 17 -15.11 -12.11 4.81
C ARG A 17 -15.00 -12.90 6.12
N ASN A 18 -15.98 -12.75 7.03
CA ASN A 18 -16.01 -13.46 8.30
C ASN A 18 -16.86 -14.76 8.28
N ASP A 19 -17.64 -14.98 7.24
CA ASP A 19 -18.40 -16.23 7.06
C ASP A 19 -17.53 -17.41 6.61
N ARG A 20 -16.39 -17.13 5.98
CA ARG A 20 -15.41 -18.11 5.50
C ARG A 20 -13.97 -17.61 5.71
N PRO A 21 -13.52 -17.45 6.96
CA PRO A 21 -12.17 -16.97 7.26
C PRO A 21 -11.06 -17.91 6.77
N ASP A 22 -11.38 -19.22 6.67
CA ASP A 22 -10.52 -20.23 6.05
C ASP A 22 -10.22 -19.92 4.58
N VAL A 23 -11.23 -19.54 3.80
CA VAL A 23 -11.06 -19.18 2.37
C VAL A 23 -10.21 -17.93 2.22
N VAL A 24 -10.42 -16.90 3.05
CA VAL A 24 -9.61 -15.67 3.01
C VAL A 24 -8.12 -15.99 3.23
N LEU A 25 -7.83 -16.85 4.19
CA LEU A 25 -6.47 -17.29 4.46
C LEU A 25 -5.87 -18.13 3.31
N ASP A 26 -6.67 -19.03 2.74
CA ASP A 26 -6.24 -19.86 1.61
C ASP A 26 -5.95 -19.01 0.36
N LEU A 27 -6.73 -17.95 0.10
CA LEU A 27 -6.46 -16.99 -0.98
C LEU A 27 -5.18 -16.20 -0.74
N ALA A 28 -4.90 -15.77 0.50
CA ALA A 28 -3.63 -15.12 0.82
C ALA A 28 -2.42 -16.06 0.62
N LYS A 29 -2.56 -17.33 1.02
CA LYS A 29 -1.55 -18.36 0.76
C LYS A 29 -1.42 -18.67 -0.74
N LEU A 30 -2.52 -18.66 -1.49
CA LEU A 30 -2.50 -18.79 -2.94
C LEU A 30 -1.76 -17.63 -3.58
N THR A 31 -2.03 -16.38 -3.16
CA THR A 31 -1.29 -15.19 -3.58
C THR A 31 0.23 -15.42 -3.47
N GLU A 32 0.69 -15.94 -2.33
CA GLU A 32 2.11 -16.27 -2.12
C GLU A 32 2.61 -17.38 -3.05
N ARG A 33 1.85 -18.48 -3.20
CA ARG A 33 2.25 -19.64 -4.04
C ARG A 33 2.29 -19.31 -5.52
N SER A 34 1.40 -18.42 -5.99
CA SER A 34 1.37 -17.98 -7.39
C SER A 34 2.48 -16.96 -7.73
N GLY A 35 3.43 -16.70 -6.83
CA GLY A 35 4.57 -15.83 -7.11
C GLY A 35 4.28 -14.34 -6.98
N LEU A 36 3.12 -13.94 -6.45
CA LEU A 36 2.78 -12.55 -6.17
C LEU A 36 3.52 -12.03 -4.92
N ASP A 37 3.63 -10.72 -4.80
CA ASP A 37 4.48 -10.04 -3.81
C ASP A 37 3.70 -9.52 -2.60
N LEU A 38 2.38 -9.27 -2.74
CA LEU A 38 1.60 -8.51 -1.79
C LEU A 38 0.18 -9.04 -1.65
N ALA A 39 -0.33 -9.16 -0.42
CA ALA A 39 -1.75 -9.36 -0.14
C ALA A 39 -2.32 -8.16 0.63
N THR A 40 -3.43 -7.59 0.14
CA THR A 40 -4.07 -6.44 0.77
C THR A 40 -5.52 -6.70 1.14
N PHE A 41 -5.99 -5.99 2.18
CA PHE A 41 -7.35 -6.12 2.71
C PHE A 41 -7.92 -4.75 3.06
N GLN A 42 -9.22 -4.54 2.77
CA GLN A 42 -9.90 -3.30 3.13
C GLN A 42 -10.20 -3.23 4.63
N ASP A 43 -10.08 -2.04 5.24
CA ASP A 43 -10.41 -1.79 6.64
C ASP A 43 -11.75 -1.04 6.75
N HIS A 44 -12.83 -1.81 6.77
CA HIS A 44 -14.19 -1.32 6.99
C HIS A 44 -14.77 -1.94 8.27
N PRO A 45 -14.32 -1.52 9.47
CA PRO A 45 -14.68 -2.18 10.73
C PRO A 45 -16.18 -2.09 11.07
N TYR A 46 -16.90 -1.19 10.42
CA TYR A 46 -18.37 -1.07 10.51
C TYR A 46 -19.12 -2.10 9.63
N GLN A 47 -18.43 -2.88 8.81
CA GLN A 47 -19.04 -3.95 8.02
C GLN A 47 -19.11 -5.23 8.84
N SER A 48 -20.31 -5.58 9.30
CA SER A 48 -20.53 -6.76 10.17
C SER A 48 -20.17 -8.10 9.54
N ARG A 49 -19.99 -8.14 8.21
CA ARG A 49 -19.58 -9.33 7.46
C ARG A 49 -18.09 -9.44 7.23
N PHE A 50 -17.31 -8.50 7.76
CA PHE A 50 -15.86 -8.48 7.61
C PHE A 50 -15.15 -8.82 8.91
N LEU A 51 -14.01 -9.47 8.79
CA LEU A 51 -13.03 -9.59 9.85
C LEU A 51 -12.41 -8.22 10.14
N ASP A 52 -11.99 -7.97 11.38
CA ASP A 52 -11.12 -6.82 11.68
C ASP A 52 -9.83 -6.95 10.90
N THR A 53 -9.53 -5.92 10.10
CA THR A 53 -8.41 -5.96 9.15
C THR A 53 -7.07 -6.05 9.86
N TRP A 54 -6.89 -5.40 11.01
CA TRP A 54 -5.63 -5.47 11.74
C TRP A 54 -5.35 -6.88 12.26
N THR A 55 -6.36 -7.51 12.83
CA THR A 55 -6.29 -8.90 13.30
C THR A 55 -5.99 -9.85 12.14
N LEU A 56 -6.68 -9.67 11.00
CA LEU A 56 -6.46 -10.49 9.81
C LEU A 56 -5.04 -10.34 9.25
N LEU A 57 -4.52 -9.12 9.10
CA LEU A 57 -3.16 -8.86 8.63
C LEU A 57 -2.12 -9.57 9.49
N SER A 58 -2.27 -9.49 10.82
CA SER A 58 -1.37 -10.15 11.76
C SER A 58 -1.41 -11.67 11.60
N TYR A 59 -2.60 -12.22 11.42
CA TYR A 59 -2.78 -13.66 11.24
C TYR A 59 -2.23 -14.15 9.90
N VAL A 60 -2.49 -13.41 8.80
CA VAL A 60 -1.96 -13.73 7.46
C VAL A 60 -0.43 -13.65 7.45
N ALA A 61 0.16 -12.61 8.05
CA ALA A 61 1.61 -12.49 8.14
C ALA A 61 2.26 -13.68 8.87
N ALA A 62 1.60 -14.21 9.93
CA ALA A 62 2.06 -15.40 10.64
C ALA A 62 1.90 -16.71 9.85
N GLN A 63 1.01 -16.74 8.84
CA GLN A 63 0.72 -17.93 8.02
C GLN A 63 1.42 -17.92 6.65
N THR A 64 2.09 -16.84 6.32
CA THR A 64 2.86 -16.65 5.07
C THR A 64 4.32 -16.37 5.40
N ARG A 65 5.23 -16.49 4.42
CA ARG A 65 6.67 -16.38 4.66
C ARG A 65 7.35 -15.33 3.80
N ARG A 66 6.80 -15.02 2.64
CA ARG A 66 7.43 -14.18 1.61
C ARG A 66 6.64 -12.94 1.29
N ILE A 67 5.33 -13.06 1.10
CA ILE A 67 4.50 -11.93 0.69
C ILE A 67 4.45 -10.86 1.78
N SER A 68 4.46 -9.61 1.32
CA SER A 68 4.11 -8.47 2.15
C SER A 68 2.61 -8.42 2.41
N VAL A 69 2.21 -7.82 3.50
CA VAL A 69 0.81 -7.57 3.84
C VAL A 69 0.57 -6.09 4.06
N ALA A 70 -0.56 -5.58 3.59
CA ALA A 70 -0.92 -4.18 3.80
C ALA A 70 -2.44 -4.00 3.92
N PRO A 71 -2.90 -3.04 4.73
CA PRO A 71 -4.29 -2.58 4.64
C PRO A 71 -4.48 -1.74 3.37
N ASN A 72 -5.65 -1.83 2.76
CA ASN A 72 -6.01 -1.09 1.55
C ASN A 72 -7.39 -0.44 1.67
N VAL A 73 -7.52 0.59 2.49
CA VAL A 73 -6.57 1.24 3.39
C VAL A 73 -7.13 1.30 4.81
N ILE A 74 -6.27 1.52 5.84
CA ILE A 74 -6.70 1.69 7.24
C ILE A 74 -7.67 2.86 7.38
N ASN A 75 -8.74 2.63 8.14
CA ASN A 75 -9.70 3.66 8.55
C ASN A 75 -9.14 4.48 9.71
N LEU A 76 -8.35 5.52 9.41
CA LEU A 76 -7.70 6.36 10.43
C LEU A 76 -8.66 6.93 11.48
N PRO A 77 -9.90 7.41 11.15
CA PRO A 77 -10.82 7.94 12.15
C PRO A 77 -11.19 6.99 13.29
N LEU A 78 -11.02 5.69 13.09
CA LEU A 78 -11.30 4.65 14.10
C LEU A 78 -10.03 4.06 14.74
N ARG A 79 -8.83 4.57 14.38
CA ARG A 79 -7.56 4.04 14.90
C ARG A 79 -6.63 5.19 15.33
N PRO A 80 -6.40 5.39 16.63
CA PRO A 80 -5.51 6.43 17.12
C PRO A 80 -4.09 6.29 16.53
N PRO A 81 -3.51 7.36 15.91
CA PRO A 81 -2.28 7.24 15.13
C PRO A 81 -1.06 6.73 15.92
N ALA A 82 -0.92 7.11 17.18
CA ALA A 82 0.19 6.64 18.01
C ALA A 82 0.08 5.14 18.34
N VAL A 83 -1.13 4.63 18.55
CA VAL A 83 -1.38 3.20 18.78
C VAL A 83 -1.17 2.43 17.47
N LEU A 84 -1.68 2.97 16.35
CA LEU A 84 -1.49 2.41 15.01
C LEU A 84 -0.01 2.31 14.66
N ALA A 85 0.79 3.34 14.93
CA ALA A 85 2.23 3.33 14.68
C ALA A 85 2.95 2.21 15.43
N ARG A 86 2.62 2.00 16.72
CA ARG A 86 3.20 0.90 17.51
C ARG A 86 2.78 -0.48 17.00
N ALA A 87 1.52 -0.62 16.63
CA ALA A 87 1.01 -1.86 16.07
C ALA A 87 1.70 -2.17 14.73
N ALA A 88 1.86 -1.16 13.86
CA ALA A 88 2.54 -1.29 12.58
C ALA A 88 4.01 -1.73 12.74
N ALA A 89 4.77 -1.04 13.56
CA ALA A 89 6.16 -1.42 13.85
C ALA A 89 6.27 -2.82 14.48
N SER A 90 5.32 -3.19 15.34
CA SER A 90 5.29 -4.54 15.94
C SER A 90 5.01 -5.62 14.91
N LEU A 91 4.03 -5.40 14.02
CA LEU A 91 3.72 -6.35 12.96
C LEU A 91 4.87 -6.48 11.97
N ASP A 92 5.53 -5.38 11.66
CA ASP A 92 6.70 -5.35 10.80
C ASP A 92 7.88 -6.14 11.40
N LEU A 93 8.19 -5.93 12.68
CA LEU A 93 9.20 -6.71 13.40
C LEU A 93 8.87 -8.20 13.44
N LEU A 94 7.62 -8.57 13.72
CA LEU A 94 7.16 -9.96 13.79
C LEU A 94 7.14 -10.65 12.42
N SER A 95 6.91 -9.90 11.36
CA SER A 95 6.89 -10.40 9.99
C SER A 95 8.23 -10.27 9.26
N GLU A 96 9.28 -9.79 9.94
CA GLU A 96 10.61 -9.61 9.36
C GLU A 96 10.64 -8.66 8.17
N GLY A 97 9.97 -7.48 8.32
CA GLY A 97 9.96 -6.44 7.30
C GLY A 97 8.96 -6.66 6.16
N ARG A 98 7.83 -7.32 6.42
CA ARG A 98 6.81 -7.62 5.40
C ARG A 98 5.49 -6.84 5.58
N PHE A 99 5.50 -5.72 6.28
CA PHE A 99 4.31 -4.91 6.48
C PHE A 99 4.45 -3.54 5.83
N GLU A 100 3.42 -3.10 5.09
CA GLU A 100 3.31 -1.76 4.54
C GLU A 100 2.02 -1.09 5.04
N LEU A 101 1.98 0.23 5.13
CA LEU A 101 0.86 0.95 5.71
C LEU A 101 0.06 1.74 4.67
N GLY A 102 -1.00 1.13 4.14
CA GLY A 102 -2.04 1.87 3.43
C GLY A 102 -2.94 2.64 4.41
N LEU A 103 -3.07 3.96 4.25
CA LEU A 103 -3.77 4.83 5.19
C LEU A 103 -4.81 5.70 4.49
N GLY A 104 -6.01 5.79 5.06
CA GLY A 104 -7.13 6.56 4.54
C GLY A 104 -7.66 7.59 5.52
N ALA A 105 -8.08 8.76 5.00
CA ALA A 105 -8.62 9.86 5.80
C ALA A 105 -10.04 9.62 6.35
N GLY A 106 -10.66 8.51 5.95
CA GLY A 106 -12.08 8.23 6.22
C GLY A 106 -13.00 8.63 5.07
N ALA A 107 -14.07 7.86 4.85
CA ALA A 107 -15.04 8.07 3.77
C ALA A 107 -16.50 7.89 4.21
N PHE A 108 -16.82 6.80 4.85
CA PHE A 108 -18.19 6.42 5.24
C PHE A 108 -18.54 6.99 6.62
N TRP A 109 -18.70 8.30 6.69
CA TRP A 109 -18.77 9.04 7.96
C TRP A 109 -19.94 8.64 8.87
N ASP A 110 -21.11 8.29 8.32
CA ASP A 110 -22.24 7.84 9.13
C ASP A 110 -21.90 6.53 9.87
N ALA A 111 -21.25 5.61 9.18
CA ALA A 111 -20.81 4.35 9.76
C ALA A 111 -19.65 4.53 10.77
N ILE A 112 -18.72 5.43 10.47
CA ILE A 112 -17.63 5.80 11.40
C ILE A 112 -18.20 6.39 12.69
N VAL A 113 -19.18 7.31 12.59
CA VAL A 113 -19.84 7.91 13.76
C VAL A 113 -20.64 6.87 14.56
N ALA A 114 -21.31 5.94 13.87
CA ALA A 114 -22.04 4.86 14.53
C ALA A 114 -21.13 3.94 15.38
N MET A 115 -19.82 3.87 15.06
CA MET A 115 -18.81 3.17 15.85
C MET A 115 -18.11 4.07 16.89
N GLY A 116 -18.59 5.27 17.13
CA GLY A 116 -18.01 6.22 18.10
C GLY A 116 -16.90 7.09 17.54
N GLY A 117 -16.60 7.01 16.23
CA GLY A 117 -15.64 7.89 15.59
C GLY A 117 -16.17 9.33 15.46
N ARG A 118 -15.28 10.30 15.40
CA ARG A 118 -15.63 11.71 15.20
C ARG A 118 -15.80 11.99 13.71
N ARG A 119 -16.90 12.65 13.32
CA ARG A 119 -17.08 13.17 11.96
C ARG A 119 -16.15 14.36 11.72
N LEU A 120 -15.43 14.32 10.62
CA LEU A 120 -14.61 15.41 10.12
C LEU A 120 -15.13 15.90 8.77
N SER A 121 -15.00 17.19 8.52
CA SER A 121 -15.18 17.75 7.18
C SER A 121 -14.02 17.29 6.25
N PRO A 122 -14.15 17.41 4.92
CA PRO A 122 -13.08 17.07 4.00
C PRO A 122 -11.76 17.80 4.25
N GLY A 123 -11.83 19.05 4.73
CA GLY A 123 -10.65 19.82 5.10
C GLY A 123 -9.98 19.32 6.38
N GLU A 124 -10.78 19.07 7.40
CA GLU A 124 -10.31 18.53 8.68
C GLU A 124 -9.71 17.15 8.54
N SER A 125 -10.30 16.27 7.71
CA SER A 125 -9.79 14.91 7.51
C SER A 125 -8.40 14.88 6.84
N ILE A 126 -8.10 15.84 5.95
CA ILE A 126 -6.77 16.00 5.36
C ILE A 126 -5.77 16.48 6.40
N THR A 127 -6.14 17.46 7.24
CA THR A 127 -5.29 17.95 8.33
C THR A 127 -5.01 16.84 9.34
N ALA A 128 -6.05 16.11 9.77
CA ALA A 128 -5.91 14.97 10.67
C ALA A 128 -4.99 13.88 10.10
N LEU A 129 -5.12 13.57 8.79
CA LEU A 129 -4.24 12.60 8.12
C LEU A 129 -2.79 13.08 8.09
N SER A 130 -2.55 14.36 7.80
CA SER A 130 -1.21 14.95 7.81
C SER A 130 -0.57 14.86 9.20
N GLU A 131 -1.30 15.24 10.26
CA GLU A 131 -0.85 15.12 11.64
C GLU A 131 -0.58 13.66 12.04
N ALA A 132 -1.43 12.73 11.60
CA ALA A 132 -1.26 11.31 11.86
C ALA A 132 0.03 10.75 11.24
N ILE A 133 0.37 11.14 10.01
CA ILE A 133 1.62 10.75 9.37
C ILE A 133 2.82 11.24 10.19
N ASP A 134 2.80 12.49 10.66
CA ASP A 134 3.87 13.05 11.50
C ASP A 134 4.02 12.27 12.82
N ILE A 135 2.89 11.89 13.46
CA ILE A 135 2.90 11.07 14.67
C ILE A 135 3.47 9.69 14.38
N ILE A 136 3.00 9.03 13.31
CA ILE A 136 3.42 7.67 12.96
C ILE A 136 4.93 7.64 12.71
N ARG A 137 5.45 8.52 11.85
CA ARG A 137 6.90 8.64 11.60
C ARG A 137 7.66 9.01 12.86
N GLY A 138 7.11 9.92 13.67
CA GLY A 138 7.71 10.31 14.94
C GLY A 138 7.78 9.18 15.96
N VAL A 139 6.84 8.23 15.96
CA VAL A 139 6.88 7.02 16.80
C VAL A 139 7.95 6.05 16.28
N TRP A 140 8.04 5.85 14.97
CA TRP A 140 9.01 4.94 14.35
C TRP A 140 10.46 5.42 14.46
N ASP A 141 10.70 6.71 14.64
CA ASP A 141 12.02 7.31 14.88
C ASP A 141 12.49 7.03 16.32
N GLY A 142 12.74 5.75 16.61
CA GLY A 142 13.10 5.28 17.96
C GLY A 142 14.50 5.66 18.39
N GLU A 143 15.38 6.06 17.47
CA GLU A 143 16.75 6.50 17.78
C GLU A 143 16.80 7.96 18.26
N ARG A 144 15.80 8.76 17.91
CA ARG A 144 15.71 10.15 18.30
C ARG A 144 15.47 10.30 19.81
N ARG A 145 16.39 10.98 20.49
CA ARG A 145 16.28 11.22 21.93
C ARG A 145 15.10 12.13 22.29
N GLY A 146 14.51 11.88 23.46
CA GLY A 146 13.38 12.65 23.98
C GLY A 146 12.03 12.13 23.54
N GLY A 147 10.98 12.51 24.28
CA GLY A 147 9.61 12.11 23.99
C GLY A 147 9.07 12.79 22.73
N LEU A 148 8.18 12.10 22.02
CA LEU A 148 7.44 12.69 20.91
C LEU A 148 6.43 13.72 21.46
N ARG A 149 6.46 14.92 20.90
CA ARG A 149 5.48 15.99 21.14
C ARG A 149 4.93 16.45 19.80
N LEU A 150 3.62 16.56 19.72
CA LEU A 150 2.90 17.14 18.60
C LEU A 150 1.66 17.85 19.15
N GLU A 151 1.53 19.13 18.85
CA GLU A 151 0.37 19.95 19.20
C GLU A 151 -0.43 20.25 17.94
N GLY A 152 -1.13 19.22 17.44
CA GLY A 152 -1.97 19.32 16.25
C GLY A 152 -3.38 19.81 16.58
N THR A 153 -4.15 20.09 15.54
CA THR A 153 -5.56 20.48 15.65
C THR A 153 -6.46 19.29 16.01
N HIS A 154 -6.10 18.10 15.50
CA HIS A 154 -6.89 16.88 15.65
C HIS A 154 -6.25 15.88 16.60
N TYR A 155 -4.94 15.84 16.65
CA TYR A 155 -4.19 14.94 17.51
C TYR A 155 -3.17 15.71 18.37
N GLN A 156 -3.06 15.28 19.62
CA GLN A 156 -2.08 15.82 20.55
C GLN A 156 -1.26 14.67 21.16
N VAL A 157 0.05 14.78 21.11
CA VAL A 157 1.00 13.85 21.73
C VAL A 157 1.93 14.63 22.65
N SER A 158 1.96 14.26 23.93
CA SER A 158 2.61 15.05 24.97
C SER A 158 3.72 14.27 25.66
N GLY A 159 4.87 14.14 24.99
CA GLY A 159 6.06 13.51 25.57
C GLY A 159 6.02 11.98 25.62
N MET A 160 5.26 11.31 24.71
CA MET A 160 5.26 9.85 24.67
C MET A 160 6.62 9.29 24.25
N THR A 161 7.00 8.16 24.84
CA THR A 161 8.22 7.44 24.44
C THR A 161 8.08 6.91 23.01
N ARG A 162 9.11 7.17 22.19
CA ARG A 162 9.20 6.69 20.79
C ARG A 162 9.42 5.18 20.73
N GLY A 163 9.33 4.63 19.55
CA GLY A 163 9.56 3.21 19.27
C GLY A 163 8.36 2.29 19.54
N PRO A 164 8.52 0.99 19.22
CA PRO A 164 9.73 0.45 18.58
C PRO A 164 9.95 1.02 17.18
N SER A 165 11.19 1.06 16.72
CA SER A 165 11.50 1.25 15.31
C SER A 165 11.09 -0.02 14.54
N PRO A 166 10.51 0.09 13.34
CA PRO A 166 10.20 -1.07 12.51
C PRO A 166 11.46 -1.81 12.04
N ALA A 167 11.30 -3.00 11.47
CA ALA A 167 12.39 -3.80 10.92
C ALA A 167 12.92 -3.23 9.61
N HIS A 168 12.07 -2.51 8.88
CA HIS A 168 12.42 -1.80 7.65
C HIS A 168 11.75 -0.42 7.61
N ASP A 169 12.02 0.37 6.60
CA ASP A 169 11.36 1.67 6.39
C ASP A 169 9.96 1.44 5.79
N ILE A 170 8.97 1.31 6.69
CA ILE A 170 7.56 1.07 6.29
C ILE A 170 7.08 2.24 5.43
N SER A 171 6.64 1.94 4.21
CA SER A 171 6.06 2.94 3.33
C SER A 171 4.63 3.28 3.78
N ILE A 172 4.29 4.57 3.75
CA ILE A 172 2.92 5.05 3.97
C ILE A 172 2.28 5.34 2.61
N TRP A 173 1.24 4.57 2.25
CA TRP A 173 0.50 4.74 1.01
C TRP A 173 -0.86 5.39 1.28
N LEU A 174 -1.27 6.36 0.46
CA LEU A 174 -2.55 7.02 0.61
C LEU A 174 -3.49 6.73 -0.55
N GLY A 175 -4.73 6.33 -0.23
CA GLY A 175 -5.85 6.24 -1.17
C GLY A 175 -6.47 7.62 -1.39
N ALA A 176 -6.35 8.20 -2.58
CA ALA A 176 -6.76 9.58 -2.83
C ALA A 176 -7.07 9.85 -4.31
N TYR A 177 -7.96 10.83 -4.55
CA TYR A 177 -8.42 11.19 -5.90
C TYR A 177 -8.53 12.70 -6.13
N LYS A 178 -8.47 13.52 -5.09
CA LYS A 178 -8.69 14.97 -5.18
C LYS A 178 -7.40 15.75 -5.00
N PRO A 179 -7.24 16.92 -5.64
CA PRO A 179 -5.97 17.65 -5.71
C PRO A 179 -5.31 17.94 -4.36
N ARG A 180 -6.09 18.26 -3.31
CA ARG A 180 -5.51 18.53 -1.98
C ARG A 180 -4.88 17.29 -1.36
N MET A 181 -5.50 16.12 -1.54
CA MET A 181 -4.95 14.85 -1.06
C MET A 181 -3.75 14.41 -1.91
N LEU A 182 -3.79 14.64 -3.23
CA LEU A 182 -2.66 14.35 -4.11
C LEU A 182 -1.43 15.20 -3.74
N ARG A 183 -1.62 16.47 -3.35
CA ARG A 183 -0.53 17.30 -2.82
C ARG A 183 0.04 16.72 -1.54
N LEU A 184 -0.81 16.31 -0.59
CA LEU A 184 -0.35 15.68 0.65
C LEU A 184 0.47 14.41 0.39
N ILE A 185 0.12 13.62 -0.65
CA ILE A 185 0.92 12.48 -1.08
C ILE A 185 2.32 12.94 -1.49
N GLY A 186 2.43 13.92 -2.37
CA GLY A 186 3.72 14.48 -2.79
C GLY A 186 4.54 14.99 -1.62
N GLU A 187 3.91 15.68 -0.69
CA GLU A 187 4.56 16.29 0.47
C GLU A 187 5.05 15.26 1.50
N LYS A 188 4.26 14.20 1.80
CA LYS A 188 4.48 13.40 3.00
C LYS A 188 4.39 11.88 2.83
N ALA A 189 3.71 11.35 1.81
CA ALA A 189 3.53 9.91 1.66
C ALA A 189 4.60 9.26 0.76
N ASP A 190 4.70 7.94 0.83
CA ASP A 190 5.64 7.15 0.04
C ASP A 190 4.95 6.41 -1.12
N GLY A 191 3.62 6.47 -1.17
CA GLY A 191 2.87 5.88 -2.26
C GLY A 191 1.48 6.47 -2.45
N TRP A 192 1.05 6.43 -3.71
CA TRP A 192 -0.30 6.77 -4.14
C TRP A 192 -1.03 5.49 -4.54
N LEU A 193 -2.14 5.19 -3.87
CA LEU A 193 -2.89 3.94 -3.98
C LEU A 193 -4.36 4.20 -4.41
N PRO A 194 -4.61 4.57 -5.66
CA PRO A 194 -5.96 4.69 -6.21
C PRO A 194 -6.52 3.35 -6.69
N SER A 195 -7.82 3.34 -7.01
CA SER A 195 -8.50 2.21 -7.66
C SER A 195 -9.09 2.64 -8.99
N LEU A 196 -8.89 1.84 -10.04
CA LEU A 196 -9.65 1.98 -11.28
C LEU A 196 -11.15 1.79 -11.00
N GLY A 197 -11.96 2.63 -11.65
CA GLY A 197 -13.39 2.73 -11.36
C GLY A 197 -13.77 3.96 -10.53
N TYR A 198 -12.87 4.41 -9.62
CA TYR A 198 -12.94 5.74 -8.99
C TYR A 198 -12.05 6.76 -9.69
N LEU A 199 -11.06 6.31 -10.43
CA LEU A 199 -10.15 7.08 -11.27
C LEU A 199 -10.15 6.46 -12.66
N THR A 200 -10.18 7.29 -13.71
CA THR A 200 -10.02 6.81 -15.09
C THR A 200 -8.54 6.90 -15.53
N LEU A 201 -8.17 6.18 -16.60
CA LEU A 201 -6.80 6.20 -17.11
C LEU A 201 -6.38 7.60 -17.56
N GLU A 202 -7.32 8.36 -18.14
CA GLU A 202 -7.08 9.73 -18.62
C GLU A 202 -6.77 10.72 -17.49
N GLN A 203 -7.14 10.39 -16.26
CA GLN A 203 -6.87 11.22 -15.07
C GLN A 203 -5.50 10.93 -14.44
N LEU A 204 -4.84 9.82 -14.81
CA LEU A 204 -3.52 9.47 -14.27
C LEU A 204 -2.45 10.53 -14.53
N PRO A 205 -2.30 11.09 -15.75
CA PRO A 205 -1.27 12.10 -16.02
C PRO A 205 -1.43 13.35 -15.16
N GLU A 206 -2.64 13.90 -15.05
CA GLU A 206 -2.91 15.10 -14.24
C GLU A 206 -2.65 14.82 -12.75
N SER A 207 -3.12 13.67 -12.25
CA SER A 207 -2.93 13.28 -10.86
C SER A 207 -1.44 13.09 -10.54
N ASN A 208 -0.68 12.46 -11.42
CA ASN A 208 0.78 12.31 -11.30
C ASN A 208 1.47 13.68 -11.27
N GLN A 209 1.08 14.61 -12.15
CA GLN A 209 1.66 15.94 -12.18
C GLN A 209 1.47 16.70 -10.86
N ILE A 210 0.27 16.63 -10.27
CA ILE A 210 -0.02 17.25 -8.96
C ILE A 210 0.86 16.66 -7.85
N ILE A 211 1.06 15.34 -7.85
CA ILE A 211 1.91 14.67 -6.87
C ILE A 211 3.38 15.06 -7.08
N ASP A 212 3.86 15.05 -8.32
CA ASP A 212 5.24 15.36 -8.68
C ASP A 212 5.60 16.80 -8.31
N ASP A 213 4.73 17.76 -8.66
CA ASP A 213 4.93 19.18 -8.32
C ASP A 213 4.98 19.39 -6.81
N ALA A 214 4.10 18.73 -6.06
CA ALA A 214 4.09 18.80 -4.61
C ALA A 214 5.33 18.14 -3.98
N ALA A 215 5.80 17.02 -4.53
CA ALA A 215 7.03 16.38 -4.09
C ALA A 215 8.25 17.31 -4.29
N LEU A 216 8.39 17.88 -5.46
CA LEU A 216 9.48 18.82 -5.78
C LEU A 216 9.43 20.06 -4.88
N ALA A 217 8.24 20.62 -4.64
CA ALA A 217 8.05 21.75 -3.72
C ALA A 217 8.43 21.42 -2.28
N ALA A 218 8.27 20.15 -1.86
CA ALA A 218 8.68 19.64 -0.56
C ALA A 218 10.14 19.17 -0.49
N GLY A 219 10.93 19.35 -1.56
CA GLY A 219 12.33 18.93 -1.64
C GLY A 219 12.53 17.42 -1.82
N ARG A 220 11.49 16.70 -2.25
CA ARG A 220 11.50 15.25 -2.51
C ARG A 220 11.61 14.99 -4.02
N GLN A 221 12.00 13.78 -4.40
CA GLN A 221 11.99 13.38 -5.80
C GLN A 221 10.68 12.65 -6.15
N PRO A 222 10.06 12.91 -7.32
CA PRO A 222 8.87 12.18 -7.76
C PRO A 222 9.00 10.65 -7.73
N ARG A 223 10.20 10.14 -8.01
CA ARG A 223 10.52 8.71 -7.94
C ARG A 223 10.52 8.13 -6.52
N ASP A 224 10.57 8.95 -5.47
CA ASP A 224 10.48 8.47 -4.08
C ASP A 224 9.05 8.07 -3.71
N ILE A 225 8.08 8.40 -4.57
CA ILE A 225 6.66 8.14 -4.34
C ILE A 225 6.18 7.07 -5.32
N ARG A 226 5.92 5.88 -4.80
CA ARG A 226 5.45 4.75 -5.61
C ARG A 226 4.04 4.98 -6.11
N ARG A 227 3.78 4.65 -7.37
CA ARG A 227 2.43 4.63 -7.97
C ARG A 227 1.91 3.21 -7.88
N LEU A 228 0.89 3.02 -7.07
CA LEU A 228 0.17 1.75 -6.93
C LEU A 228 -1.19 1.88 -7.63
N LEU A 229 -1.78 0.76 -8.06
CA LEU A 229 -3.08 0.78 -8.71
C LEU A 229 -3.88 -0.47 -8.38
N ASN A 230 -5.04 -0.30 -7.74
CA ASN A 230 -6.00 -1.39 -7.64
C ASN A 230 -6.70 -1.54 -9.00
N ILE A 231 -6.65 -2.74 -9.54
CA ILE A 231 -7.19 -3.09 -10.86
C ILE A 231 -8.25 -4.17 -10.72
N ASN A 232 -9.22 -4.16 -11.63
CA ASN A 232 -10.23 -5.19 -11.77
C ASN A 232 -10.38 -5.55 -13.25
N GLY A 233 -10.78 -6.77 -13.53
CA GLY A 233 -11.03 -7.25 -14.88
C GLY A 233 -11.39 -8.72 -14.89
N SER A 234 -11.39 -9.33 -16.07
CA SER A 234 -11.68 -10.76 -16.24
C SER A 234 -10.76 -11.40 -17.27
N PHE A 235 -10.31 -12.61 -16.98
CA PHE A 235 -9.57 -13.40 -17.96
C PHE A 235 -10.54 -14.08 -18.93
N ALA A 236 -10.28 -13.97 -20.23
CA ALA A 236 -11.07 -14.52 -21.29
C ALA A 236 -10.18 -14.89 -22.49
N ASN A 237 -10.68 -15.76 -23.38
CA ASN A 237 -9.92 -16.20 -24.55
C ASN A 237 -9.80 -15.15 -25.67
N ARG A 238 -10.55 -14.04 -25.57
CA ARG A 238 -10.58 -12.95 -26.57
C ARG A 238 -10.62 -11.61 -25.89
N ASN A 239 -10.07 -10.61 -26.56
CA ASN A 239 -10.17 -9.22 -26.13
C ASN A 239 -11.64 -8.76 -26.07
N GLN A 240 -12.06 -8.27 -24.91
CA GLN A 240 -13.40 -7.71 -24.64
C GLN A 240 -13.31 -6.30 -24.05
N GLY A 241 -12.13 -5.67 -24.11
CA GLY A 241 -11.85 -4.36 -23.55
C GLY A 241 -10.68 -4.39 -22.57
N PHE A 242 -10.36 -3.23 -22.03
CA PHE A 242 -9.22 -3.06 -21.12
C PHE A 242 -9.33 -3.98 -19.89
N LEU A 243 -8.28 -4.76 -19.63
CA LEU A 243 -8.20 -5.81 -18.62
C LEU A 243 -9.35 -6.84 -18.69
N ASN A 244 -9.90 -7.08 -19.89
CA ASN A 244 -10.91 -8.11 -20.14
C ASN A 244 -10.49 -8.94 -21.36
N GLY A 245 -9.70 -9.98 -21.16
CA GLY A 245 -9.14 -10.77 -22.25
C GLY A 245 -8.07 -11.76 -21.79
N PRO A 246 -7.23 -12.26 -22.73
CA PRO A 246 -6.18 -13.23 -22.42
C PRO A 246 -5.07 -12.60 -21.56
N ALA A 247 -4.30 -13.44 -20.86
CA ALA A 247 -3.19 -13.01 -20.01
C ALA A 247 -2.14 -12.16 -20.78
N SER A 248 -1.91 -12.45 -22.06
CA SER A 248 -1.02 -11.66 -22.91
C SER A 248 -1.49 -10.22 -23.11
N GLN A 249 -2.80 -10.01 -23.32
CA GLN A 249 -3.38 -8.66 -23.41
C GLN A 249 -3.20 -7.90 -22.08
N TRP A 250 -3.47 -8.56 -20.96
CA TRP A 250 -3.24 -7.96 -19.64
C TRP A 250 -1.78 -7.56 -19.46
N ALA A 251 -0.84 -8.41 -19.89
CA ALA A 251 0.57 -8.11 -19.77
C ALA A 251 0.98 -6.86 -20.57
N GLU A 252 0.50 -6.73 -21.80
CA GLU A 252 0.75 -5.56 -22.65
C GLU A 252 0.16 -4.29 -22.05
N GLU A 253 -1.11 -4.33 -21.62
CA GLU A 253 -1.83 -3.19 -21.03
C GLU A 253 -1.20 -2.71 -19.71
N LEU A 254 -0.77 -3.64 -18.84
CA LEU A 254 -0.10 -3.29 -17.59
C LEU A 254 1.33 -2.81 -17.81
N ALA A 255 2.06 -3.34 -18.80
CA ALA A 255 3.36 -2.82 -19.18
C ALA A 255 3.27 -1.39 -19.73
N GLU A 256 2.23 -1.08 -20.53
CA GLU A 256 1.95 0.28 -20.98
C GLU A 256 1.71 1.22 -19.81
N LEU A 257 0.88 0.82 -18.83
CA LEU A 257 0.64 1.62 -17.62
C LEU A 257 1.92 1.88 -16.82
N ALA A 258 2.80 0.88 -16.72
CA ALA A 258 4.07 1.03 -16.03
C ALA A 258 4.99 2.03 -16.73
N LEU A 259 5.13 1.92 -18.04
CA LEU A 259 6.05 2.74 -18.84
C LEU A 259 5.51 4.15 -19.09
N THR A 260 4.19 4.29 -19.32
CA THR A 260 3.58 5.58 -19.70
C THR A 260 3.12 6.38 -18.48
N HIS A 261 2.62 5.73 -17.45
CA HIS A 261 2.05 6.37 -16.26
C HIS A 261 2.84 6.12 -14.97
N GLY A 262 3.94 5.35 -15.05
CA GLY A 262 4.83 5.08 -13.93
C GLY A 262 4.24 4.19 -12.84
N VAL A 263 3.19 3.40 -13.16
CA VAL A 263 2.59 2.48 -12.19
C VAL A 263 3.60 1.37 -11.85
N GLY A 264 4.03 1.32 -10.60
CA GLY A 264 5.03 0.38 -10.11
C GLY A 264 4.44 -0.80 -9.31
N THR A 265 3.16 -0.74 -8.98
CA THR A 265 2.49 -1.81 -8.24
C THR A 265 1.07 -2.02 -8.74
N PHE A 266 0.74 -3.25 -9.13
CA PHE A 266 -0.59 -3.65 -9.59
C PHE A 266 -1.24 -4.59 -8.56
N ILE A 267 -2.45 -4.28 -8.13
CA ILE A 267 -3.15 -5.02 -7.09
C ILE A 267 -4.49 -5.49 -7.66
N LEU A 268 -4.59 -6.79 -7.95
CA LEU A 268 -5.78 -7.41 -8.52
C LEU A 268 -6.88 -7.53 -7.46
N GLY A 269 -8.02 -6.91 -7.70
CA GLY A 269 -9.22 -7.05 -6.87
C GLY A 269 -10.02 -8.31 -7.21
N GLY A 270 -10.51 -8.99 -6.17
CA GLY A 270 -11.37 -10.16 -6.30
C GLY A 270 -10.84 -11.40 -5.59
N ASP A 271 -11.77 -12.34 -5.40
CA ASP A 271 -11.57 -13.54 -4.59
C ASP A 271 -11.59 -14.83 -5.44
N ASP A 272 -11.43 -14.71 -6.77
CA ASP A 272 -11.40 -15.87 -7.67
C ASP A 272 -10.00 -16.51 -7.71
N PRO A 273 -9.85 -17.78 -7.26
CA PRO A 273 -8.54 -18.44 -7.24
C PRO A 273 -7.89 -18.60 -8.61
N ALA A 274 -8.68 -18.83 -9.67
CA ALA A 274 -8.14 -19.00 -11.02
C ALA A 274 -7.54 -17.68 -11.54
N SER A 275 -8.22 -16.56 -11.30
CA SER A 275 -7.72 -15.23 -11.65
C SER A 275 -6.43 -14.89 -10.91
N ILE A 276 -6.31 -15.24 -9.63
CA ILE A 276 -5.09 -15.04 -8.84
C ILE A 276 -3.92 -15.84 -9.42
N GLN A 277 -4.16 -17.10 -9.80
CA GLN A 277 -3.14 -17.94 -10.41
C GLN A 277 -2.66 -17.40 -11.76
N ILE A 278 -3.58 -17.10 -12.68
CA ILE A 278 -3.24 -16.52 -13.98
C ILE A 278 -2.47 -15.21 -13.82
N PHE A 279 -2.92 -14.34 -12.91
CA PHE A 279 -2.26 -13.08 -12.64
C PHE A 279 -0.82 -13.25 -12.14
N GLY A 280 -0.60 -14.21 -11.23
CA GLY A 280 0.72 -14.47 -10.66
C GLY A 280 1.64 -15.27 -11.58
N GLU A 281 1.13 -16.31 -12.24
CA GLU A 281 1.94 -17.28 -12.98
C GLU A 281 2.17 -16.88 -14.45
N GLU A 282 1.26 -16.11 -15.05
CA GLU A 282 1.34 -15.70 -16.45
C GLU A 282 1.53 -14.19 -16.62
N VAL A 283 0.67 -13.37 -16.02
CA VAL A 283 0.68 -11.92 -16.26
C VAL A 283 1.90 -11.23 -15.62
N ALA A 284 2.11 -11.43 -14.33
CA ALA A 284 3.18 -10.72 -13.60
C ALA A 284 4.59 -10.96 -14.17
N PRO A 285 4.99 -12.19 -14.55
CA PRO A 285 6.27 -12.44 -15.23
C PRO A 285 6.35 -11.73 -16.57
N ALA A 286 5.31 -11.83 -17.40
CA ALA A 286 5.29 -11.23 -18.73
C ALA A 286 5.39 -9.69 -18.67
N VAL A 287 4.69 -9.04 -17.73
CA VAL A 287 4.83 -7.58 -17.54
C VAL A 287 6.26 -7.20 -17.13
N ARG A 288 6.87 -7.98 -16.21
CA ARG A 288 8.27 -7.73 -15.80
C ARG A 288 9.23 -7.85 -16.98
N GLU A 289 9.05 -8.86 -17.84
CA GLU A 289 9.85 -9.05 -19.06
C GLU A 289 9.68 -7.88 -20.04
N LEU A 290 8.44 -7.51 -20.36
CA LEU A 290 8.14 -6.41 -21.28
C LEU A 290 8.73 -5.09 -20.81
N VAL A 291 8.55 -4.77 -19.52
CA VAL A 291 9.07 -3.52 -18.94
C VAL A 291 10.61 -3.54 -18.86
N ALA A 292 11.23 -4.66 -18.51
CA ALA A 292 12.68 -4.78 -18.49
C ALA A 292 13.28 -4.62 -19.88
N ALA A 293 12.66 -5.26 -20.90
CA ALA A 293 13.07 -5.10 -22.30
C ALA A 293 12.99 -3.62 -22.76
N ALA A 294 11.88 -2.94 -22.44
CA ALA A 294 11.71 -1.51 -22.78
C ALA A 294 12.72 -0.60 -22.05
N ARG A 295 13.10 -0.93 -20.81
CA ARG A 295 14.11 -0.22 -20.03
C ARG A 295 15.56 -0.58 -20.42
N GLY A 296 15.78 -1.61 -21.25
CA GLY A 296 17.11 -2.12 -21.55
C GLY A 296 17.82 -2.78 -20.35
N THR A 297 17.04 -3.36 -19.42
CA THR A 297 17.51 -4.02 -18.19
C THR A 297 17.20 -5.52 -18.22
N THR A 298 17.86 -6.30 -17.36
CA THR A 298 17.49 -7.71 -17.15
C THR A 298 16.31 -7.76 -16.17
N PRO A 299 15.28 -8.60 -16.45
CA PRO A 299 14.23 -8.83 -15.46
C PRO A 299 14.84 -9.30 -14.14
N PRO A 300 14.32 -8.86 -12.98
CA PRO A 300 14.73 -9.44 -11.71
C PRO A 300 14.47 -10.94 -11.76
N ASP A 301 15.46 -11.75 -11.32
CA ASP A 301 15.24 -13.18 -11.22
C ASP A 301 14.05 -13.42 -10.27
N GLY A 302 13.19 -14.40 -10.59
CA GLY A 302 11.92 -14.65 -9.89
C GLY A 302 12.08 -15.07 -8.41
N SER A 303 13.27 -14.96 -7.83
CA SER A 303 13.60 -15.26 -6.44
C SER A 303 13.27 -14.09 -5.47
N GLY A 304 12.50 -13.10 -5.94
CA GLY A 304 11.77 -12.09 -5.19
C GLY A 304 12.29 -11.68 -3.81
N ARG A 305 13.41 -11.00 -3.73
CA ARG A 305 13.72 -9.98 -2.71
C ARG A 305 14.70 -8.99 -3.30
N ASN A 306 14.23 -7.93 -3.93
CA ASN A 306 14.97 -6.68 -3.98
C ASN A 306 14.58 -5.74 -2.82
N TYR A 307 14.19 -6.35 -1.72
CA TYR A 307 14.09 -5.69 -0.42
C TYR A 307 15.34 -6.14 0.35
N THR A 308 16.40 -5.36 0.31
CA THR A 308 17.52 -5.54 1.22
C THR A 308 17.07 -4.89 2.53
N PRO A 309 16.70 -5.66 3.57
CA PRO A 309 16.50 -5.05 4.87
C PRO A 309 17.85 -4.44 5.26
N VAL A 310 17.86 -3.16 5.56
CA VAL A 310 19.02 -2.54 6.21
C VAL A 310 19.17 -3.27 7.53
N ASN A 311 20.20 -4.09 7.62
CA ASN A 311 20.48 -4.93 8.79
C ASN A 311 20.95 -4.00 9.92
N VAL A 312 20.04 -3.52 10.75
CA VAL A 312 20.31 -2.63 11.89
C VAL A 312 21.28 -3.28 12.90
N ARG A 313 21.59 -4.58 12.78
CA ARG A 313 22.56 -5.27 13.63
C ARG A 313 24.02 -4.98 13.26
N ASP A 314 24.32 -4.70 12.00
CA ASP A 314 25.72 -4.46 11.56
C ASP A 314 26.22 -3.04 11.88
N ALA A 315 25.31 -2.07 12.06
CA ALA A 315 25.68 -0.71 12.45
C ALA A 315 26.14 -0.59 13.92
N ARG A 316 25.85 -1.57 14.77
CA ARG A 316 26.25 -1.56 16.20
C ARG A 316 27.65 -2.11 16.47
N GLN A 317 28.29 -2.77 15.51
CA GLN A 317 29.66 -3.29 15.66
C GLN A 317 30.75 -2.33 15.11
N ALA A 318 30.37 -1.27 14.43
CA ALA A 318 31.34 -0.31 13.87
C ALA A 318 31.57 0.94 14.77
N SER A 319 30.99 0.99 15.96
CA SER A 319 31.14 2.12 16.90
C SER A 319 31.34 1.69 18.34
N SER A 320 32.10 0.61 18.53
CA SER A 320 32.69 0.21 19.81
C SER A 320 34.21 0.34 19.78
#